data_243c91a36be07fc99538f666d6f8aaba
#
_entry.id   243c91a36be07fc99538f666d6f8aaba
#
_cell.length_a   1.000
_cell.length_b   1.000
_cell.length_c   1.000
_cell.angle_alpha   90.00
_cell.angle_beta   90.00
_cell.angle_gamma   90.00
#
_symmetry.space_group_name_H-M   'P 1'
#
loop_
_entity.id
_entity.type
_entity.pdbx_description
1 polymer ?
#
loop_
_entity_poly.entity_id
_entity_poly.type
_entity_poly.pdbx_seq_one_letter_code
_entity_poly.pdbx_strand_id
1 'polypeptide(L)'
;MNIKRLSIEITTNEDPFFFEHKFQNGLNIIASDVNTSGKSSVLSAIMYGLGMEEIIGGRGSKVRSAAFNNKIKDTNDKIYNVLKASVYLEISNQNETVTILRTVKDLPRNDNLVTVIFGNYEDRYNPKVKTIDYFVHDANSAKGRLGFFRFLEDFLGLTLPNVLGYDGKEKKLYIQNIFAAIMIEQKRGCSDILSRVPNFGIKDSKKKTIEYILKMDSIELSKTKAEIQENLKKKKE
;
A
#
# COMPACT_ATOMS: atom_id res chain seq x y z
N MET A 1 -6.03 5.50 -10.68
CA MET A 1 -6.06 6.04 -9.30
C MET A 1 -5.30 7.35 -9.27
N ASN A 2 -5.88 8.34 -8.62
CA ASN A 2 -5.22 9.60 -8.33
C ASN A 2 -5.19 9.79 -6.81
N ILE A 3 -4.02 10.13 -6.27
CA ILE A 3 -3.91 10.61 -4.89
C ILE A 3 -4.33 12.06 -4.90
N LYS A 4 -5.30 12.44 -4.07
CA LYS A 4 -5.84 13.81 -3.99
C LYS A 4 -5.27 14.57 -2.81
N ARG A 5 -5.13 13.89 -1.66
CA ARG A 5 -4.67 14.51 -0.43
C ARG A 5 -4.02 13.49 0.48
N LEU A 6 -2.99 13.93 1.17
CA LEU A 6 -2.43 13.27 2.34
C LEU A 6 -2.57 14.21 3.53
N SER A 7 -3.12 13.72 4.64
CA SER A 7 -3.12 14.41 5.91
C SER A 7 -2.56 13.49 7.00
N ILE A 8 -1.73 14.04 7.86
CA ILE A 8 -1.12 13.36 8.99
C ILE A 8 -1.44 14.17 10.23
N GLU A 9 -2.14 13.55 11.18
CA GLU A 9 -2.52 14.15 12.45
C GLU A 9 -1.77 13.44 13.58
N ILE A 10 -1.01 14.20 14.38
CA ILE A 10 -0.22 13.65 15.48
C ILE A 10 -0.61 14.39 16.78
N THR A 11 -1.08 13.63 17.75
CA THR A 11 -1.32 14.11 19.11
C THR A 11 -0.11 13.74 19.97
N THR A 12 0.42 14.72 20.69
CA THR A 12 1.53 14.51 21.62
C THR A 12 1.11 14.78 23.06
N ASN A 13 2.04 14.66 23.97
CA ASN A 13 1.82 15.01 25.37
C ASN A 13 1.68 16.53 25.64
N GLU A 14 1.97 17.38 24.64
CA GLU A 14 1.87 18.82 24.71
C GLU A 14 1.06 19.35 23.53
N ASP A 15 1.72 19.66 22.41
CA ASP A 15 1.11 20.27 21.24
C ASP A 15 0.73 19.23 20.16
N PRO A 16 -0.38 19.41 19.43
CA PRO A 16 -0.66 18.60 18.25
C PRO A 16 0.19 19.06 17.07
N PHE A 17 0.57 18.11 16.22
CA PHE A 17 1.23 18.38 14.94
C PHE A 17 0.33 17.94 13.79
N PHE A 18 0.32 18.74 12.75
CA PHE A 18 -0.50 18.52 11.57
C PHE A 18 0.31 18.74 10.31
N PHE A 19 0.15 17.84 9.34
CA PHE A 19 0.67 17.98 7.99
C PHE A 19 -0.46 17.71 7.00
N GLU A 20 -0.61 18.57 6.01
CA GLU A 20 -1.54 18.35 4.90
C GLU A 20 -0.86 18.74 3.59
N HIS A 21 -1.08 17.91 2.57
CA HIS A 21 -0.70 18.21 1.20
C HIS A 21 -1.79 17.76 0.23
N LYS A 22 -2.21 18.68 -0.64
CA LYS A 22 -3.15 18.41 -1.73
C LYS A 22 -2.36 18.20 -3.02
N PHE A 23 -2.54 17.04 -3.63
CA PHE A 23 -1.89 16.70 -4.88
C PHE A 23 -2.68 17.25 -6.08
N GLN A 24 -1.98 17.71 -7.09
CA GLN A 24 -2.54 18.16 -8.35
C GLN A 24 -2.48 17.04 -9.39
N ASN A 25 -3.22 17.20 -10.50
CA ASN A 25 -3.08 16.30 -11.63
C ASN A 25 -1.70 16.49 -12.29
N GLY A 26 -1.09 15.39 -12.69
CA GLY A 26 0.24 15.37 -13.31
C GLY A 26 1.38 15.26 -12.31
N LEU A 27 2.50 15.91 -12.58
CA LEU A 27 3.71 15.81 -11.78
C LEU A 27 3.60 16.63 -10.48
N ASN A 28 3.86 15.97 -9.36
CA ASN A 28 3.97 16.60 -8.04
C ASN A 28 5.39 16.42 -7.52
N ILE A 29 6.03 17.51 -7.10
CA ILE A 29 7.39 17.51 -6.58
C ILE A 29 7.37 17.94 -5.12
N ILE A 30 7.88 17.08 -4.23
CA ILE A 30 8.08 17.38 -2.83
C ILE A 30 9.56 17.63 -2.61
N ALA A 31 9.94 18.90 -2.51
CA ALA A 31 11.32 19.34 -2.37
C ALA A 31 11.56 20.02 -1.02
N SER A 32 12.80 19.99 -0.56
CA SER A 32 13.30 20.77 0.58
C SER A 32 14.82 20.78 0.57
N ASP A 33 15.39 21.87 0.96
CA ASP A 33 16.84 22.08 1.06
C ASP A 33 17.45 21.35 2.27
N VAL A 34 16.61 20.90 3.21
CA VAL A 34 17.04 20.19 4.42
C VAL A 34 16.84 18.70 4.28
N ASN A 35 17.89 17.91 4.50
CA ASN A 35 17.83 16.45 4.39
C ASN A 35 16.88 15.75 5.38
N THR A 36 16.61 16.36 6.52
CA THR A 36 15.77 15.81 7.60
C THR A 36 14.34 16.34 7.59
N SER A 37 13.90 17.03 6.53
CA SER A 37 12.62 17.74 6.43
C SER A 37 11.37 16.86 6.29
N GLY A 38 11.50 15.53 6.37
CA GLY A 38 10.33 14.63 6.31
C GLY A 38 9.88 14.20 4.90
N LYS A 39 10.62 14.51 3.82
CA LYS A 39 10.28 14.06 2.45
C LYS A 39 9.98 12.56 2.36
N SER A 40 10.84 11.73 2.94
CA SER A 40 10.65 10.29 2.99
C SER A 40 9.47 9.87 3.87
N SER A 41 9.12 10.68 4.88
CA SER A 41 7.96 10.42 5.74
C SER A 41 6.64 10.59 4.98
N VAL A 42 6.57 11.56 4.07
CA VAL A 42 5.41 11.76 3.19
C VAL A 42 5.18 10.52 2.31
N LEU A 43 6.22 10.03 1.64
CA LEU A 43 6.11 8.81 0.83
C LEU A 43 5.74 7.59 1.69
N SER A 44 6.38 7.45 2.85
CA SER A 44 6.06 6.37 3.80
C SER A 44 4.62 6.43 4.29
N ALA A 45 4.07 7.63 4.52
CA ALA A 45 2.67 7.81 4.91
C ALA A 45 1.70 7.40 3.79
N ILE A 46 2.00 7.75 2.53
CA ILE A 46 1.22 7.30 1.37
C ILE A 46 1.24 5.76 1.29
N MET A 47 2.41 5.16 1.37
CA MET A 47 2.54 3.70 1.30
C MET A 47 1.84 3.02 2.48
N TYR A 48 1.92 3.61 3.67
CA TYR A 48 1.19 3.15 4.83
C TYR A 48 -0.33 3.24 4.63
N GLY A 49 -0.84 4.37 4.16
CA GLY A 49 -2.26 4.55 3.84
C GLY A 49 -2.79 3.50 2.85
N LEU A 50 -1.98 3.12 1.88
CA LEU A 50 -2.30 2.10 0.87
C LEU A 50 -2.07 0.65 1.35
N GLY A 51 -1.56 0.42 2.58
CA GLY A 51 -1.21 -0.92 3.05
C GLY A 51 0.02 -1.52 2.38
N MET A 52 0.85 -0.69 1.74
CA MET A 52 1.98 -1.12 0.91
C MET A 52 3.33 -1.05 1.64
N GLU A 53 3.33 -1.01 2.96
CA GLU A 53 4.55 -0.89 3.77
C GLU A 53 5.53 -2.05 3.58
N GLU A 54 5.08 -3.21 3.14
CA GLU A 54 5.96 -4.34 2.83
C GLU A 54 6.93 -4.04 1.67
N ILE A 55 6.51 -3.17 0.74
CA ILE A 55 7.33 -2.76 -0.40
C ILE A 55 8.55 -1.96 0.06
N ILE A 56 8.40 -1.14 1.09
CA ILE A 56 9.50 -0.32 1.62
C ILE A 56 10.31 -1.00 2.73
N GLY A 57 10.02 -2.26 3.02
CA GLY A 57 10.95 -3.11 3.79
C GLY A 57 10.47 -3.56 5.15
N GLY A 58 9.17 -3.64 5.41
CA GLY A 58 8.66 -4.20 6.66
C GLY A 58 7.15 -4.20 6.77
N ARG A 59 6.64 -4.70 7.88
CA ARG A 59 5.21 -4.69 8.21
C ARG A 59 4.96 -3.81 9.42
N GLY A 60 3.85 -3.09 9.42
CA GLY A 60 3.36 -2.32 10.56
C GLY A 60 4.38 -1.35 11.14
N SER A 61 4.64 -1.42 12.44
CA SER A 61 5.50 -0.50 13.18
C SER A 61 6.96 -0.46 12.75
N LYS A 62 7.47 -1.50 12.11
CA LYS A 62 8.87 -1.58 11.67
C LYS A 62 9.23 -0.63 10.51
N VAL A 63 8.24 -0.12 9.79
CA VAL A 63 8.44 0.76 8.63
C VAL A 63 8.11 2.20 8.94
N ARG A 64 7.37 2.42 10.01
CA ARG A 64 6.94 3.77 10.41
C ARG A 64 8.14 4.61 10.81
N SER A 65 8.19 5.86 10.39
CA SER A 65 9.22 6.78 10.86
C SER A 65 9.09 6.96 12.39
N ALA A 66 10.19 7.29 13.06
CA ALA A 66 10.18 7.56 14.50
C ALA A 66 9.16 8.65 14.88
N ALA A 67 8.94 9.64 14.00
CA ALA A 67 7.95 10.69 14.18
C ALA A 67 6.52 10.18 14.29
N PHE A 68 6.17 9.09 13.58
CA PHE A 68 4.83 8.51 13.68
C PHE A 68 4.66 7.56 14.87
N ASN A 69 5.75 7.01 15.40
CA ASN A 69 5.66 5.95 16.41
C ASN A 69 5.86 6.46 17.83
N ASN A 70 6.91 7.22 18.06
CA ASN A 70 7.36 7.50 19.42
C ASN A 70 7.60 8.98 19.71
N LYS A 71 8.33 9.67 18.85
CA LYS A 71 8.79 11.03 19.10
C LYS A 71 8.74 11.85 17.83
N ILE A 72 8.38 13.12 17.97
CA ILE A 72 8.50 14.14 16.95
C ILE A 72 9.39 15.27 17.48
N LYS A 73 10.20 15.84 16.62
CA LYS A 73 11.09 16.94 16.91
C LYS A 73 10.62 18.17 16.13
N ASP A 74 10.48 19.29 16.79
CA ASP A 74 10.13 20.54 16.13
C ASP A 74 11.37 21.25 15.54
N THR A 75 11.15 22.42 14.96
CA THR A 75 12.21 23.26 14.36
C THR A 75 13.21 23.80 15.37
N ASN A 76 12.86 23.82 16.66
CA ASN A 76 13.70 24.28 17.76
C ASN A 76 14.40 23.12 18.49
N ASP A 77 14.42 21.93 17.88
CA ASP A 77 15.03 20.73 18.44
C ASP A 77 14.31 20.16 19.68
N LYS A 78 13.14 20.71 20.07
CA LYS A 78 12.34 20.18 21.18
C LYS A 78 11.68 18.86 20.75
N ILE A 79 11.71 17.89 21.65
CA ILE A 79 11.21 16.53 21.42
C ILE A 79 9.89 16.34 22.16
N TYR A 80 8.87 15.87 21.44
CA TYR A 80 7.55 15.56 21.96
C TYR A 80 7.28 14.06 21.85
N ASN A 81 6.61 13.50 22.86
CA ASN A 81 6.19 12.10 22.83
C ASN A 81 4.87 11.97 22.07
N VAL A 82 4.84 11.11 21.06
CA VAL A 82 3.64 10.83 20.28
C VAL A 82 2.70 9.93 21.09
N LEU A 83 1.48 10.37 21.32
CA LEU A 83 0.41 9.63 21.97
C LEU A 83 -0.48 8.92 20.93
N LYS A 84 -0.84 9.64 19.86
CA LYS A 84 -1.66 9.14 18.77
C LYS A 84 -1.16 9.71 17.44
N ALA A 85 -1.21 8.90 16.39
CA ALA A 85 -0.96 9.38 15.04
C ALA A 85 -1.93 8.72 14.06
N SER A 86 -2.47 9.52 13.14
CA SER A 86 -3.42 9.07 12.13
C SER A 86 -2.97 9.56 10.75
N VAL A 87 -3.08 8.70 9.76
CA VAL A 87 -2.83 9.01 8.37
C VAL A 87 -4.15 8.92 7.61
N TYR A 88 -4.52 10.02 6.96
CA TYR A 88 -5.64 10.09 6.03
C TYR A 88 -5.10 10.23 4.62
N LEU A 89 -5.52 9.36 3.74
CA LEU A 89 -5.16 9.37 2.33
C LEU A 89 -6.42 9.41 1.47
N GLU A 90 -6.67 10.55 0.83
CA GLU A 90 -7.78 10.70 -0.11
C GLU A 90 -7.32 10.26 -1.50
N ILE A 91 -8.03 9.28 -2.05
CA ILE A 91 -7.78 8.75 -3.40
C ILE A 91 -9.06 8.76 -4.22
N SER A 92 -8.91 8.87 -5.53
CA SER A 92 -10.04 8.77 -6.46
C SER A 92 -9.74 7.84 -7.62
N ASN A 93 -10.78 7.20 -8.13
CA ASN A 93 -10.82 6.57 -9.43
C ASN A 93 -11.67 7.41 -10.39
N GLN A 94 -12.15 6.84 -11.50
CA GLN A 94 -13.00 7.55 -12.47
C GLN A 94 -14.41 7.83 -11.96
N ASN A 95 -14.89 7.08 -10.95
CA ASN A 95 -16.30 7.07 -10.53
C ASN A 95 -16.51 7.67 -9.13
N GLU A 96 -15.53 7.50 -8.23
CA GLU A 96 -15.72 7.86 -6.82
C GLU A 96 -14.40 8.32 -6.17
N THR A 97 -14.58 9.01 -5.04
CA THR A 97 -13.49 9.40 -4.15
C THR A 97 -13.69 8.75 -2.79
N VAL A 98 -12.63 8.25 -2.20
CA VAL A 98 -12.65 7.69 -0.86
C VAL A 98 -11.50 8.24 -0.04
N THR A 99 -11.71 8.33 1.27
CA THR A 99 -10.66 8.68 2.23
C THR A 99 -10.32 7.47 3.08
N ILE A 100 -9.08 7.06 3.03
CA ILE A 100 -8.53 5.93 3.79
C ILE A 100 -7.92 6.47 5.08
N LEU A 101 -8.38 5.97 6.22
CA LEU A 101 -7.81 6.26 7.53
C LEU A 101 -7.06 5.06 8.07
N ARG A 102 -5.79 5.26 8.42
CA ARG A 102 -5.01 4.31 9.21
C ARG A 102 -4.41 4.99 10.43
N THR A 103 -4.59 4.37 11.58
CA THR A 103 -3.98 4.83 12.81
C THR A 103 -2.62 4.16 13.01
N VAL A 104 -1.62 4.95 13.35
CA VAL A 104 -0.25 4.48 13.56
C VAL A 104 -0.04 4.08 15.02
N LYS A 105 -0.68 4.78 15.92
CA LYS A 105 -0.67 4.53 17.36
C LYS A 105 -2.01 5.00 17.91
N ASP A 106 -2.83 4.09 18.37
CA ASP A 106 -4.15 4.42 18.94
C ASP A 106 -4.67 3.20 19.72
N LEU A 107 -4.14 2.94 20.89
CA LEU A 107 -4.63 1.85 21.73
C LEU A 107 -6.05 2.16 22.24
N PRO A 108 -6.99 1.21 22.15
CA PRO A 108 -6.81 -0.22 21.85
C PRO A 108 -7.06 -0.64 20.38
N ARG A 109 -7.05 0.31 19.41
CA ARG A 109 -7.32 0.01 18.00
C ARG A 109 -6.26 -0.93 17.40
N ASN A 110 -6.71 -1.94 16.62
CA ASN A 110 -5.84 -2.86 15.92
C ASN A 110 -5.11 -2.15 14.76
N ASP A 111 -3.79 -2.27 14.68
CA ASP A 111 -2.93 -1.69 13.64
C ASP A 111 -3.23 -2.20 12.22
N ASN A 112 -3.84 -3.38 12.10
CA ASN A 112 -4.26 -3.97 10.83
C ASN A 112 -5.61 -3.42 10.33
N LEU A 113 -6.26 -2.58 11.11
CA LEU A 113 -7.56 -2.01 10.74
C LEU A 113 -7.38 -0.78 9.86
N VAL A 114 -8.08 -0.77 8.73
CA VAL A 114 -8.15 0.32 7.76
C VAL A 114 -9.59 0.77 7.64
N THR A 115 -9.86 2.02 7.97
CA THR A 115 -11.19 2.60 7.78
C THR A 115 -11.27 3.27 6.42
N VAL A 116 -12.23 2.89 5.59
CA VAL A 116 -12.54 3.54 4.32
C VAL A 116 -13.81 4.36 4.48
N ILE A 117 -13.70 5.66 4.28
CA ILE A 117 -14.77 6.65 4.28
C ILE A 117 -15.12 6.90 2.82
N PHE A 118 -16.35 6.62 2.41
CA PHE A 118 -16.83 6.78 1.04
C PHE A 118 -17.23 8.24 0.77
N GLY A 119 -16.24 9.11 0.75
CA GLY A 119 -16.35 10.56 0.59
C GLY A 119 -14.98 11.22 0.61
N ASN A 120 -15.00 12.55 0.50
CA ASN A 120 -13.80 13.37 0.56
C ASN A 120 -13.24 13.44 2.01
N TYR A 121 -12.05 13.95 2.17
CA TYR A 121 -11.45 14.14 3.48
C TYR A 121 -12.27 15.03 4.42
N GLU A 122 -12.96 16.04 3.88
CA GLU A 122 -13.85 16.92 4.64
C GLU A 122 -15.02 16.16 5.29
N ASP A 123 -15.46 15.06 4.66
CA ASP A 123 -16.57 14.24 5.11
C ASP A 123 -16.22 13.28 6.26
N ARG A 124 -14.96 13.23 6.68
CA ARG A 124 -14.44 12.23 7.62
C ARG A 124 -15.13 12.15 8.97
N TYR A 125 -15.79 13.22 9.38
CA TYR A 125 -16.57 13.30 10.63
C TYR A 125 -18.09 13.36 10.39
N ASN A 126 -18.54 13.25 9.13
CA ASN A 126 -19.95 13.28 8.81
C ASN A 126 -20.60 11.91 9.06
N PRO A 127 -21.49 11.75 10.05
CA PRO A 127 -22.09 10.46 10.39
C PRO A 127 -23.00 9.88 9.30
N LYS A 128 -23.40 10.70 8.31
CA LYS A 128 -24.22 10.26 7.16
C LYS A 128 -23.39 9.63 6.05
N VAL A 129 -22.07 9.79 6.07
CA VAL A 129 -21.17 9.22 5.07
C VAL A 129 -20.87 7.77 5.42
N LYS A 130 -21.03 6.90 4.45
CA LYS A 130 -20.75 5.47 4.61
C LYS A 130 -19.29 5.26 4.98
N THR A 131 -19.07 4.46 6.02
CA THR A 131 -17.74 4.09 6.48
C THR A 131 -17.67 2.58 6.68
N ILE A 132 -16.58 1.94 6.22
CA ILE A 132 -16.37 0.50 6.38
C ILE A 132 -14.94 0.27 6.87
N ASP A 133 -14.82 -0.61 7.87
CA ASP A 133 -13.53 -1.10 8.33
C ASP A 133 -13.12 -2.36 7.56
N TYR A 134 -11.90 -2.34 7.05
CA TYR A 134 -11.22 -3.44 6.35
C TYR A 134 -9.98 -3.87 7.11
N PHE A 135 -9.50 -5.08 6.83
CA PHE A 135 -8.27 -5.60 7.40
C PHE A 135 -7.15 -5.67 6.37
N VAL A 136 -5.97 -5.17 6.76
CA VAL A 136 -4.74 -5.25 5.99
C VAL A 136 -3.77 -6.24 6.66
N HIS A 137 -2.95 -6.94 5.87
CA HIS A 137 -1.95 -7.93 6.31
C HIS A 137 -2.49 -9.19 7.02
N ASP A 138 -3.79 -9.36 7.10
CA ASP A 138 -4.39 -10.60 7.56
C ASP A 138 -4.44 -11.65 6.45
N ALA A 139 -4.56 -12.92 6.81
CA ALA A 139 -4.52 -14.06 5.90
C ALA A 139 -5.51 -13.96 4.71
N ASN A 140 -6.61 -13.23 4.88
CA ASN A 140 -7.66 -13.04 3.87
C ASN A 140 -7.75 -11.62 3.30
N SER A 141 -6.81 -10.74 3.59
CA SER A 141 -6.86 -9.32 3.17
C SER A 141 -6.89 -9.10 1.66
N ALA A 142 -6.42 -10.08 0.87
CA ALA A 142 -6.45 -10.05 -0.60
C ALA A 142 -7.66 -10.79 -1.22
N LYS A 143 -8.45 -11.53 -0.45
CA LYS A 143 -9.53 -12.39 -0.98
C LYS A 143 -10.84 -12.25 -0.22
N GLY A 144 -10.78 -11.98 1.07
CA GLY A 144 -11.94 -11.89 1.96
C GLY A 144 -12.78 -10.64 1.70
N ARG A 145 -14.08 -10.71 2.02
CA ARG A 145 -15.02 -9.59 1.85
C ARG A 145 -14.59 -8.32 2.59
N LEU A 146 -13.94 -8.45 3.75
CA LEU A 146 -13.41 -7.34 4.55
C LEU A 146 -11.89 -7.18 4.36
N GLY A 147 -11.31 -7.73 3.30
CA GLY A 147 -9.90 -7.56 2.97
C GLY A 147 -9.63 -6.23 2.28
N PHE A 148 -8.72 -5.43 2.82
CA PHE A 148 -8.40 -4.11 2.25
C PHE A 148 -7.82 -4.21 0.83
N PHE A 149 -6.96 -5.20 0.57
CA PHE A 149 -6.40 -5.36 -0.78
C PHE A 149 -7.45 -5.79 -1.81
N ARG A 150 -8.46 -6.56 -1.38
CA ARG A 150 -9.60 -6.88 -2.24
C ARG A 150 -10.41 -5.63 -2.57
N PHE A 151 -10.71 -4.81 -1.55
CA PHE A 151 -11.36 -3.52 -1.76
C PHE A 151 -10.57 -2.65 -2.73
N LEU A 152 -9.24 -2.53 -2.53
CA LEU A 152 -8.39 -1.69 -3.37
C LEU A 152 -8.32 -2.19 -4.83
N GLU A 153 -8.30 -3.50 -5.06
CA GLU A 153 -8.41 -4.07 -6.41
C GLU A 153 -9.73 -3.71 -7.08
N ASP A 154 -10.85 -3.89 -6.39
CA ASP A 154 -12.18 -3.59 -6.90
C ASP A 154 -12.32 -2.07 -7.18
N PHE A 155 -11.83 -1.22 -6.27
CA PHE A 155 -11.80 0.24 -6.44
C PHE A 155 -10.97 0.68 -7.66
N LEU A 156 -9.87 -0.01 -7.95
CA LEU A 156 -9.01 0.30 -9.10
C LEU A 156 -9.49 -0.37 -10.40
N GLY A 157 -10.51 -1.21 -10.35
CA GLY A 157 -10.97 -2.00 -11.50
C GLY A 157 -9.92 -2.99 -12.00
N LEU A 158 -9.07 -3.52 -11.10
CA LEU A 158 -8.02 -4.47 -11.46
C LEU A 158 -8.55 -5.90 -11.36
N THR A 159 -8.25 -6.71 -12.36
CA THR A 159 -8.46 -8.16 -12.34
C THR A 159 -7.10 -8.84 -12.34
N LEU A 160 -6.62 -9.21 -11.16
CA LEU A 160 -5.30 -9.83 -11.01
C LEU A 160 -5.38 -11.33 -11.28
N PRO A 161 -4.52 -11.88 -12.18
CA PRO A 161 -4.56 -13.26 -12.59
C PRO A 161 -4.01 -14.20 -11.52
N ASN A 162 -4.38 -15.47 -11.63
CA ASN A 162 -3.65 -16.54 -10.98
C ASN A 162 -2.40 -16.89 -11.79
N VAL A 163 -1.31 -17.16 -11.10
CA VAL A 163 0.00 -17.50 -11.65
C VAL A 163 0.58 -18.70 -10.91
N LEU A 164 1.57 -19.39 -11.48
CA LEU A 164 2.17 -20.56 -10.85
C LEU A 164 3.05 -20.15 -9.65
N GLY A 165 2.85 -20.83 -8.52
CA GLY A 165 3.74 -20.81 -7.38
C GLY A 165 4.93 -21.75 -7.52
N TYR A 166 5.89 -21.66 -6.59
CA TYR A 166 7.02 -22.60 -6.53
C TYR A 166 6.59 -24.03 -6.20
N ASP A 167 5.46 -24.19 -5.54
CA ASP A 167 4.83 -25.47 -5.18
C ASP A 167 3.99 -26.08 -6.31
N GLY A 168 4.03 -25.48 -7.51
CA GLY A 168 3.24 -25.89 -8.67
C GLY A 168 1.74 -25.56 -8.59
N LYS A 169 1.28 -24.97 -7.48
CA LYS A 169 -0.13 -24.56 -7.30
C LYS A 169 -0.35 -23.15 -7.83
N GLU A 170 -1.57 -22.91 -8.25
CA GLU A 170 -1.98 -21.54 -8.61
C GLU A 170 -2.02 -20.63 -7.40
N LYS A 171 -1.46 -19.44 -7.54
CA LYS A 171 -1.48 -18.35 -6.57
C LYS A 171 -1.91 -17.08 -7.25
N LYS A 172 -2.72 -16.28 -6.57
CA LYS A 172 -3.11 -14.97 -7.06
C LYS A 172 -1.87 -14.06 -7.16
N LEU A 173 -1.75 -13.31 -8.25
CA LEU A 173 -0.86 -12.16 -8.30
C LEU A 173 -1.45 -11.08 -7.37
N TYR A 174 -0.63 -10.46 -6.53
CA TYR A 174 -1.12 -9.51 -5.55
C TYR A 174 -0.92 -8.07 -6.02
N ILE A 175 -1.80 -7.18 -5.55
CA ILE A 175 -1.73 -5.75 -5.87
C ILE A 175 -0.39 -5.13 -5.41
N GLN A 176 0.20 -5.63 -4.34
CA GLN A 176 1.52 -5.21 -3.87
C GLN A 176 2.62 -5.46 -4.90
N ASN A 177 2.51 -6.52 -5.71
CA ASN A 177 3.45 -6.77 -6.81
C ASN A 177 3.40 -5.63 -7.83
N ILE A 178 2.19 -5.16 -8.17
CA ILE A 178 1.99 -4.08 -9.14
C ILE A 178 2.54 -2.77 -8.60
N PHE A 179 2.18 -2.40 -7.36
CA PHE A 179 2.67 -1.17 -6.73
C PHE A 179 4.19 -1.17 -6.57
N ALA A 180 4.80 -2.31 -6.25
CA ALA A 180 6.25 -2.43 -6.15
C ALA A 180 6.98 -2.20 -7.47
N ALA A 181 6.35 -2.54 -8.60
CA ALA A 181 6.94 -2.35 -9.93
C ALA A 181 6.87 -0.90 -10.42
N ILE A 182 5.94 -0.10 -9.90
CA ILE A 182 5.79 1.32 -10.26
C ILE A 182 6.43 2.28 -9.24
N MET A 183 6.91 1.76 -8.10
CA MET A 183 7.57 2.54 -7.06
C MET A 183 9.09 2.41 -7.17
N ILE A 184 9.78 3.53 -7.34
CA ILE A 184 11.24 3.59 -7.40
C ILE A 184 11.77 4.16 -6.08
N GLU A 185 12.49 3.35 -5.31
CA GLU A 185 13.16 3.77 -4.09
C GLU A 185 14.54 4.34 -4.38
N GLN A 186 14.88 5.47 -3.73
CA GLN A 186 16.14 6.20 -3.95
C GLN A 186 17.40 5.33 -3.80
N LYS A 187 17.46 4.43 -2.80
CA LYS A 187 18.69 3.67 -2.49
C LYS A 187 18.95 2.51 -3.45
N ARG A 188 17.91 1.89 -3.99
CA ARG A 188 18.03 0.65 -4.79
C ARG A 188 17.42 0.76 -6.18
N GLY A 189 16.50 1.71 -6.40
CA GLY A 189 15.78 1.86 -7.66
C GLY A 189 16.68 2.18 -8.86
N CYS A 190 17.86 2.77 -8.63
CA CYS A 190 18.81 3.03 -9.71
C CYS A 190 19.55 1.76 -10.19
N SER A 191 19.67 0.74 -9.34
CA SER A 191 20.36 -0.52 -9.69
C SER A 191 19.40 -1.65 -10.08
N ASP A 192 18.21 -1.72 -9.46
CA ASP A 192 17.20 -2.73 -9.76
C ASP A 192 15.80 -2.15 -9.46
N ILE A 193 15.12 -1.68 -10.49
CA ILE A 193 13.75 -1.11 -10.40
C ILE A 193 12.76 -2.10 -9.77
N LEU A 194 12.94 -3.41 -10.01
CA LEU A 194 12.07 -4.46 -9.49
C LEU A 194 12.58 -5.07 -8.16
N SER A 195 13.55 -4.46 -7.50
CA SER A 195 14.16 -5.00 -6.28
C SER A 195 13.15 -5.24 -5.15
N ARG A 196 12.09 -4.47 -5.13
CA ARG A 196 11.07 -4.48 -4.07
C ARG A 196 9.83 -5.32 -4.39
N VAL A 197 9.75 -5.93 -5.58
CA VAL A 197 8.61 -6.80 -5.92
C VAL A 197 8.59 -8.01 -4.98
N PRO A 198 7.55 -8.16 -4.14
CA PRO A 198 7.46 -9.27 -3.19
C PRO A 198 7.30 -10.61 -3.92
N ASN A 199 7.86 -11.65 -3.35
CA ASN A 199 7.78 -12.99 -3.95
C ASN A 199 6.41 -13.67 -3.68
N PHE A 200 5.89 -13.61 -2.44
CA PHE A 200 4.66 -14.26 -2.00
C PHE A 200 4.50 -15.74 -2.41
N GLY A 201 5.63 -16.43 -2.63
CA GLY A 201 5.63 -17.82 -3.09
C GLY A 201 5.27 -17.98 -4.59
N ILE A 202 5.26 -16.89 -5.36
CA ILE A 202 5.01 -16.88 -6.81
C ILE A 202 6.34 -17.15 -7.52
N LYS A 203 6.33 -18.13 -8.44
CA LYS A 203 7.47 -18.39 -9.31
C LYS A 203 7.64 -17.23 -10.29
N ASP A 204 8.86 -16.71 -10.40
CA ASP A 204 9.20 -15.59 -11.30
C ASP A 204 8.32 -14.34 -11.08
N SER A 205 8.06 -13.98 -9.81
CA SER A 205 7.13 -12.90 -9.45
C SER A 205 7.40 -11.59 -10.19
N LYS A 206 8.65 -11.16 -10.33
CA LYS A 206 9.05 -9.95 -11.08
C LYS A 206 8.59 -10.02 -12.54
N LYS A 207 8.88 -11.15 -13.21
CA LYS A 207 8.50 -11.37 -14.61
C LYS A 207 6.98 -11.36 -14.75
N LYS A 208 6.26 -12.09 -13.89
CA LYS A 208 4.78 -12.15 -13.92
C LYS A 208 4.13 -10.79 -13.69
N THR A 209 4.72 -9.96 -12.84
CA THR A 209 4.27 -8.60 -12.61
C THR A 209 4.39 -7.74 -13.88
N ILE A 210 5.54 -7.80 -14.57
CA ILE A 210 5.76 -7.05 -15.80
C ILE A 210 4.86 -7.57 -16.94
N GLU A 211 4.73 -8.88 -17.08
CA GLU A 211 3.82 -9.49 -18.06
C GLU A 211 2.39 -8.99 -17.89
N TYR A 212 1.91 -8.89 -16.64
CA TYR A 212 0.59 -8.35 -16.33
C TYR A 212 0.47 -6.86 -16.68
N ILE A 213 1.44 -6.02 -16.23
CA ILE A 213 1.42 -4.57 -16.49
C ILE A 213 1.43 -4.26 -17.99
N LEU A 214 2.21 -5.03 -18.77
CA LEU A 214 2.32 -4.88 -20.21
C LEU A 214 1.20 -5.62 -20.99
N LYS A 215 0.25 -6.24 -20.29
CA LYS A 215 -0.86 -7.01 -20.89
C LYS A 215 -0.36 -8.09 -21.86
N MET A 216 0.66 -8.84 -21.47
CA MET A 216 1.23 -9.91 -22.30
C MET A 216 0.44 -11.22 -22.11
N ASP A 217 0.17 -11.94 -23.21
CA ASP A 217 -0.56 -13.23 -23.19
C ASP A 217 0.27 -14.39 -22.60
N SER A 218 1.52 -14.15 -22.21
CA SER A 218 2.46 -15.15 -21.69
C SER A 218 2.02 -15.81 -20.37
N ILE A 219 1.13 -15.18 -19.62
CA ILE A 219 0.57 -15.75 -18.38
C ILE A 219 -0.30 -16.98 -18.74
N GLU A 220 -1.22 -16.84 -19.69
CA GLU A 220 -2.08 -17.93 -20.15
C GLU A 220 -1.25 -19.05 -20.84
N LEU A 221 -0.30 -18.68 -21.67
CA LEU A 221 0.62 -19.64 -22.31
C LEU A 221 1.43 -20.44 -21.27
N SER A 222 1.81 -19.82 -20.16
CA SER A 222 2.56 -20.49 -19.08
C SER A 222 1.69 -21.53 -18.36
N LYS A 223 0.42 -21.25 -18.14
CA LYS A 223 -0.54 -22.19 -17.54
C LYS A 223 -0.77 -23.39 -18.45
N THR A 224 -1.08 -23.16 -19.71
CA THR A 224 -1.30 -24.23 -20.70
C THR A 224 -0.08 -25.16 -20.80
N LYS A 225 1.14 -24.61 -20.82
CA LYS A 225 2.38 -25.42 -20.81
C LYS A 225 2.51 -26.28 -19.55
N ALA A 226 2.18 -25.73 -18.38
CA ALA A 226 2.25 -26.47 -17.12
C ALA A 226 1.23 -27.62 -17.07
N GLU A 227 -0.01 -27.38 -17.53
CA GLU A 227 -1.04 -28.41 -17.62
C GLU A 227 -0.65 -29.54 -18.59
N ILE A 228 -0.10 -29.21 -19.75
CA ILE A 228 0.42 -30.18 -20.69
C ILE A 228 1.50 -31.05 -20.06
N GLN A 229 2.47 -30.44 -19.36
CA GLN A 229 3.55 -31.17 -18.69
C GLN A 229 3.04 -32.09 -17.58
N GLU A 230 2.06 -31.65 -16.79
CA GLU A 230 1.45 -32.46 -15.75
C GLU A 230 0.70 -33.68 -16.35
N ASN A 231 -0.07 -33.44 -17.40
CA ASN A 231 -0.79 -34.51 -18.11
C ASN A 231 0.16 -35.53 -18.77
N LEU A 232 1.32 -35.08 -19.26
CA LEU A 232 2.34 -35.98 -19.82
C LEU A 232 3.03 -36.81 -18.72
N LYS A 233 3.19 -36.32 -17.51
CA LYS A 233 3.71 -37.07 -16.37
C LYS A 233 2.71 -38.15 -15.94
N LYS A 234 1.44 -37.78 -15.75
CA LYS A 234 0.35 -38.72 -15.38
C LYS A 234 0.13 -39.85 -16.38
N LYS A 235 0.52 -39.68 -17.66
CA LYS A 235 0.44 -40.74 -18.69
C LYS A 235 1.65 -41.66 -18.70
N LYS A 236 2.72 -41.33 -17.98
CA LYS A 236 3.95 -42.16 -17.91
C LYS A 236 4.02 -43.01 -16.63
N GLU A 237 3.15 -42.71 -15.65
CA GLU A 237 2.85 -43.54 -14.48
C GLU A 237 1.73 -44.54 -14.80
#